data_828485a0daab30373f9c87199c3b88cd
#
_entry.id   828485a0daab30373f9c87199c3b88cd
#
_cell.length_a   1.000
_cell.length_b   1.000
_cell.length_c   1.000
_cell.angle_alpha   90.00
_cell.angle_beta   90.00
_cell.angle_gamma   90.00
#
_symmetry.space_group_name_H-M   'P 1'
#
loop_
_entity.id
_entity.type
_entity.pdbx_description
1 polymer ?
#
loop_
_entity_poly.entity_id
_entity_poly.type
_entity_poly.pdbx_seq_one_letter_code
_entity_poly.pdbx_strand_id
1 'polypeptide(L)'
;MILPTLKAATLISAMVCATAACAQPAATTSSTESRHAPTQSMPMTGQAMADVDSHLRQVLTQAGIKTDITSIVPSNLPNMYHVSLVGQPPLHITADGKYVIQGELQKNPSDRVVKQTPQRSNSAQVGMPISAATKKSMLANMSALKNMSAKTPFFYTAVSGVIWGATLEGAPFLMSDNAQYITDGEISVIDEGQFTGLDADFERRKNQSVFETLDETQLITYPATTTERAVIYVATDVNCPYCRLLHQKIAMLNTKGVTVKTIGYPIYEPSAEQMRGIWCQADESSRRKALDKAMLTGVMTPATCRRDDITANREKAAGLAVIATPAIYRDDGVLYQASFASPEFLEFLGVE
;
A
#
# COMPACT_ATOMS: atom_id res chain seq x y z
N MET A 1 -20.38 -18.36 0.50
CA MET A 1 -19.15 -19.01 0.92
C MET A 1 -18.39 -17.94 1.66
N ILE A 2 -18.36 -18.03 2.98
CA ILE A 2 -17.84 -16.99 3.90
C ILE A 2 -16.34 -17.21 3.97
N LEU A 3 -15.53 -16.19 3.64
CA LEU A 3 -14.07 -16.23 3.85
C LEU A 3 -13.81 -16.36 5.36
N PRO A 4 -12.90 -17.23 5.79
CA PRO A 4 -12.49 -17.29 7.18
C PRO A 4 -11.68 -16.04 7.56
N THR A 5 -11.96 -15.56 8.76
CA THR A 5 -11.30 -14.43 9.41
C THR A 5 -9.79 -14.62 9.47
N LEU A 6 -9.04 -13.67 8.93
CA LEU A 6 -7.58 -13.57 9.00
C LEU A 6 -7.13 -13.44 10.47
N LYS A 7 -6.37 -14.41 10.94
CA LYS A 7 -5.57 -14.27 12.16
C LYS A 7 -4.30 -13.51 11.80
N ALA A 8 -4.10 -12.37 12.43
CA ALA A 8 -2.87 -11.59 12.37
C ALA A 8 -1.66 -12.45 12.74
N ALA A 9 -0.73 -12.60 11.80
CA ALA A 9 0.58 -13.20 12.07
C ALA A 9 1.44 -12.16 12.79
N THR A 10 1.79 -12.44 14.02
CA THR A 10 2.69 -11.63 14.85
C THR A 10 4.12 -11.79 14.33
N LEU A 11 4.64 -10.76 13.66
CA LEU A 11 6.06 -10.66 13.33
C LEU A 11 6.85 -10.32 14.59
N ILE A 12 7.72 -11.23 15.00
CA ILE A 12 8.69 -11.01 16.08
C ILE A 12 9.81 -10.12 15.51
N SER A 13 9.84 -8.88 15.95
CA SER A 13 10.93 -7.92 15.69
C SER A 13 12.07 -8.23 16.64
N ALA A 14 13.21 -8.67 16.12
CA ALA A 14 14.46 -8.72 16.86
C ALA A 14 15.25 -7.43 16.59
N MET A 15 15.32 -6.59 17.63
CA MET A 15 16.08 -5.34 17.67
C MET A 15 17.54 -5.67 18.02
N VAL A 16 18.45 -5.32 17.12
CA VAL A 16 19.89 -5.24 17.46
C VAL A 16 20.42 -3.89 17.01
N CYS A 17 20.77 -3.04 17.99
CA CYS A 17 21.56 -1.84 17.80
C CYS A 17 23.04 -2.19 17.57
N ALA A 18 23.67 -1.59 16.57
CA ALA A 18 25.11 -1.34 16.60
C ALA A 18 25.47 -0.09 15.79
N THR A 19 26.09 0.85 16.46
CA THR A 19 26.68 2.11 16.01
C THR A 19 28.03 1.89 15.35
N ALA A 20 28.37 2.63 14.28
CA ALA A 20 29.63 3.37 14.07
C ALA A 20 29.84 3.73 12.59
N ALA A 21 29.96 4.90 12.36
CA ALA A 21 30.77 5.98 11.85
C ALA A 21 31.69 5.70 10.63
N CYS A 22 31.58 6.67 9.66
CA CYS A 22 32.60 7.30 8.83
C CYS A 22 33.40 6.51 7.79
N ALA A 23 33.21 6.84 6.53
CA ALA A 23 34.11 7.63 5.65
C ALA A 23 33.80 7.42 4.17
N GLN A 24 33.59 8.52 3.44
CA GLN A 24 33.62 8.54 1.98
C GLN A 24 35.08 8.49 1.47
N PRO A 25 35.29 8.02 0.25
CA PRO A 25 35.67 8.95 -0.78
C PRO A 25 34.96 8.79 -2.13
N ALA A 26 34.88 9.90 -2.83
CA ALA A 26 34.38 10.04 -4.17
C ALA A 26 35.28 9.38 -5.23
N ALA A 27 34.66 8.80 -6.28
CA ALA A 27 35.30 8.68 -7.60
C ALA A 27 34.28 8.44 -8.71
N THR A 28 34.18 9.43 -9.56
CA THR A 28 34.16 9.44 -11.04
C THR A 28 33.16 8.54 -11.81
N THR A 29 32.29 9.25 -12.53
CA THR A 29 31.50 8.95 -13.69
C THR A 29 32.18 8.08 -14.76
N SER A 30 31.48 7.04 -15.22
CA SER A 30 31.48 6.67 -16.64
C SER A 30 30.11 6.08 -17.02
N SER A 31 29.39 6.82 -17.83
CA SER A 31 28.15 6.44 -18.50
C SER A 31 28.46 5.39 -19.57
N THR A 32 27.87 4.20 -19.40
CA THR A 32 27.74 3.24 -20.50
C THR A 32 26.28 2.89 -20.64
N GLU A 33 25.66 3.51 -21.64
CA GLU A 33 24.29 3.24 -22.09
C GLU A 33 24.23 1.81 -22.65
N SER A 34 23.70 0.87 -21.87
CA SER A 34 23.43 -0.48 -22.35
C SER A 34 22.00 -0.53 -22.89
N ARG A 35 21.89 -0.48 -24.22
CA ARG A 35 20.63 -0.77 -24.93
C ARG A 35 20.24 -2.23 -24.69
N HIS A 36 19.27 -2.49 -23.82
CA HIS A 36 18.66 -3.82 -23.70
C HIS A 36 17.57 -3.98 -24.76
N ALA A 37 17.83 -4.88 -25.70
CA ALA A 37 16.85 -5.40 -26.67
C ALA A 37 15.73 -6.20 -25.97
N PRO A 38 14.52 -6.31 -26.56
CA PRO A 38 13.41 -7.04 -25.95
C PRO A 38 13.69 -8.53 -25.95
N THR A 39 13.91 -9.11 -24.78
CA THR A 39 14.04 -10.56 -24.61
C THR A 39 12.65 -11.18 -24.58
N GLN A 40 12.27 -11.87 -25.64
CA GLN A 40 11.18 -12.84 -25.63
C GLN A 40 11.57 -13.93 -24.62
N SER A 41 10.61 -14.40 -23.81
CA SER A 41 10.80 -15.51 -22.90
C SER A 41 11.10 -16.79 -23.68
N MET A 42 12.38 -17.06 -23.92
CA MET A 42 12.83 -18.36 -24.42
C MET A 42 12.66 -19.40 -23.29
N PRO A 43 12.30 -20.66 -23.61
CA PRO A 43 12.31 -21.73 -22.61
C PRO A 43 13.72 -21.81 -22.01
N MET A 44 13.81 -21.66 -20.68
CA MET A 44 15.08 -21.73 -19.96
C MET A 44 15.68 -23.12 -20.14
N THR A 45 16.98 -23.20 -20.41
CA THR A 45 17.71 -24.48 -20.44
C THR A 45 17.75 -25.07 -19.03
N GLY A 46 17.89 -26.38 -18.91
CA GLY A 46 17.99 -27.07 -17.62
C GLY A 46 19.11 -26.50 -16.73
N GLN A 47 20.22 -26.07 -17.33
CA GLN A 47 21.32 -25.40 -16.60
C GLN A 47 20.90 -24.04 -16.02
N ALA A 48 20.21 -23.21 -16.79
CA ALA A 48 19.76 -21.91 -16.32
C ALA A 48 18.75 -22.02 -15.15
N MET A 49 17.92 -23.07 -15.14
CA MET A 49 17.03 -23.37 -14.01
C MET A 49 17.79 -23.82 -12.77
N ALA A 50 18.84 -24.64 -12.92
CA ALA A 50 19.67 -25.07 -11.80
C ALA A 50 20.46 -23.92 -11.18
N ASP A 51 20.91 -22.97 -12.00
CA ASP A 51 21.62 -21.76 -11.54
C ASP A 51 20.67 -20.86 -10.73
N VAL A 52 19.43 -20.66 -11.18
CA VAL A 52 18.40 -19.91 -10.45
C VAL A 52 18.02 -20.62 -9.14
N ASP A 53 17.79 -21.95 -9.17
CA ASP A 53 17.47 -22.72 -7.94
C ASP A 53 18.57 -22.53 -6.89
N SER A 54 19.82 -22.72 -7.27
CA SER A 54 20.97 -22.56 -6.38
C SER A 54 21.08 -21.15 -5.82
N HIS A 55 20.93 -20.13 -6.67
CA HIS A 55 20.97 -18.74 -6.27
C HIS A 55 19.85 -18.40 -5.26
N LEU A 56 18.61 -18.76 -5.56
CA LEU A 56 17.47 -18.44 -4.71
C LEU A 56 17.52 -19.18 -3.35
N ARG A 57 18.02 -20.43 -3.32
CA ARG A 57 18.27 -21.12 -2.03
C ARG A 57 19.30 -20.36 -1.20
N GLN A 58 20.37 -19.87 -1.80
CA GLN A 58 21.37 -19.08 -1.10
C GLN A 58 20.77 -17.77 -0.56
N VAL A 59 20.05 -17.00 -1.38
CA VAL A 59 19.41 -15.74 -0.98
C VAL A 59 18.45 -15.97 0.19
N LEU A 60 17.56 -16.95 0.09
CA LEU A 60 16.57 -17.23 1.13
C LEU A 60 17.22 -17.71 2.43
N THR A 61 18.28 -18.50 2.35
CA THR A 61 19.04 -18.94 3.53
C THR A 61 19.72 -17.76 4.21
N GLN A 62 20.35 -16.87 3.44
CA GLN A 62 20.96 -15.62 3.96
C GLN A 62 19.91 -14.70 4.60
N ALA A 63 18.72 -14.60 3.99
CA ALA A 63 17.59 -13.84 4.52
C ALA A 63 16.93 -14.47 5.76
N GLY A 64 17.46 -15.59 6.26
CA GLY A 64 17.03 -16.19 7.52
C GLY A 64 15.91 -17.22 7.39
N ILE A 65 15.58 -17.70 6.19
CA ILE A 65 14.66 -18.83 5.99
C ILE A 65 15.37 -20.12 6.47
N LYS A 66 14.89 -20.67 7.59
CA LYS A 66 15.44 -21.88 8.23
C LYS A 66 14.68 -23.15 7.85
N THR A 67 13.53 -23.00 7.23
CA THR A 67 12.68 -24.12 6.80
C THR A 67 13.23 -24.74 5.54
N ASP A 68 13.15 -26.08 5.43
CA ASP A 68 13.60 -26.80 4.26
C ASP A 68 12.82 -26.39 3.01
N ILE A 69 13.55 -26.02 1.95
CA ILE A 69 13.03 -25.71 0.64
C ILE A 69 12.95 -27.01 -0.16
N THR A 70 11.75 -27.48 -0.46
CA THR A 70 11.51 -28.74 -1.17
C THR A 70 11.58 -28.59 -2.69
N SER A 71 11.15 -27.45 -3.23
CA SER A 71 11.22 -27.20 -4.67
C SER A 71 11.26 -25.71 -4.99
N ILE A 72 11.90 -25.36 -6.12
CA ILE A 72 11.83 -24.02 -6.74
C ILE A 72 11.47 -24.25 -8.21
N VAL A 73 10.33 -23.74 -8.64
CA VAL A 73 9.82 -23.90 -10.01
C VAL A 73 9.24 -22.57 -10.51
N PRO A 74 9.07 -22.36 -11.82
CA PRO A 74 8.40 -21.15 -12.33
C PRO A 74 7.03 -20.95 -11.68
N SER A 75 6.74 -19.73 -11.22
CA SER A 75 5.46 -19.38 -10.63
C SER A 75 4.39 -19.12 -11.71
N ASN A 76 3.12 -19.19 -11.30
CA ASN A 76 2.00 -18.68 -12.08
C ASN A 76 1.90 -17.13 -12.03
N LEU A 77 2.59 -16.47 -11.10
CA LEU A 77 2.82 -15.02 -11.18
C LEU A 77 3.95 -14.76 -12.19
N PRO A 78 3.78 -13.79 -13.10
CA PRO A 78 4.80 -13.46 -14.08
C PRO A 78 6.13 -13.06 -13.44
N ASN A 79 7.24 -13.49 -14.04
CA ASN A 79 8.61 -13.15 -13.62
C ASN A 79 8.99 -13.59 -12.20
N MET A 80 8.30 -14.56 -11.65
CA MET A 80 8.57 -15.10 -10.31
C MET A 80 8.77 -16.62 -10.32
N TYR A 81 9.35 -17.13 -9.24
CA TYR A 81 9.53 -18.56 -8.95
C TYR A 81 8.72 -18.92 -7.71
N HIS A 82 8.04 -20.03 -7.76
CA HIS A 82 7.32 -20.62 -6.64
C HIS A 82 8.30 -21.46 -5.82
N VAL A 83 8.41 -21.17 -4.54
CA VAL A 83 9.26 -21.85 -3.56
C VAL A 83 8.37 -22.59 -2.58
N SER A 84 8.46 -23.93 -2.57
CA SER A 84 7.74 -24.76 -1.62
C SER A 84 8.56 -24.94 -0.35
N LEU A 85 7.95 -24.66 0.80
CA LEU A 85 8.55 -24.74 2.14
C LEU A 85 7.87 -25.86 2.95
N VAL A 86 8.62 -26.58 3.78
CA VAL A 86 8.04 -27.61 4.66
C VAL A 86 7.20 -26.96 5.76
N GLY A 87 5.89 -27.24 5.78
CA GLY A 87 4.99 -26.77 6.85
C GLY A 87 4.74 -25.26 6.91
N GLN A 88 5.08 -24.54 5.85
CA GLN A 88 4.87 -23.10 5.71
C GLN A 88 4.15 -22.79 4.39
N PRO A 89 3.41 -21.66 4.31
CA PRO A 89 2.90 -21.16 3.04
C PRO A 89 4.04 -20.97 2.03
N PRO A 90 3.79 -21.17 0.73
CA PRO A 90 4.81 -21.00 -0.29
C PRO A 90 5.23 -19.53 -0.41
N LEU A 91 6.42 -19.34 -0.99
CA LEU A 91 6.89 -18.03 -1.42
C LEU A 91 6.89 -17.95 -2.95
N HIS A 92 6.65 -16.76 -3.46
CA HIS A 92 6.91 -16.40 -4.85
C HIS A 92 8.01 -15.34 -4.84
N ILE A 93 9.11 -15.59 -5.55
CA ILE A 93 10.32 -14.77 -5.52
C ILE A 93 10.80 -14.44 -6.92
N THR A 94 11.27 -13.22 -7.15
CA THR A 94 11.91 -12.85 -8.43
C THR A 94 13.24 -13.56 -8.62
N ALA A 95 13.69 -13.73 -9.88
CA ALA A 95 14.92 -14.45 -10.22
C ALA A 95 16.17 -13.85 -9.56
N ASP A 96 16.19 -12.55 -9.31
CA ASP A 96 17.25 -11.83 -8.62
C ASP A 96 17.18 -11.95 -7.08
N GLY A 97 16.15 -12.60 -6.55
CA GLY A 97 15.94 -12.79 -5.13
C GLY A 97 15.45 -11.56 -4.37
N LYS A 98 15.15 -10.46 -5.06
CA LYS A 98 14.86 -9.16 -4.41
C LYS A 98 13.44 -9.06 -3.87
N TYR A 99 12.43 -9.44 -4.65
CA TYR A 99 11.03 -9.29 -4.30
C TYR A 99 10.39 -10.63 -3.95
N VAL A 100 9.72 -10.68 -2.82
CA VAL A 100 9.11 -11.89 -2.27
C VAL A 100 7.64 -11.64 -1.94
N ILE A 101 6.78 -12.55 -2.35
CA ILE A 101 5.37 -12.60 -1.97
C ILE A 101 5.14 -13.91 -1.22
N GLN A 102 4.57 -13.86 -0.03
CA GLN A 102 4.19 -15.04 0.73
C GLN A 102 2.69 -15.30 0.56
N GLY A 103 2.30 -16.52 0.29
CA GLY A 103 0.90 -16.95 0.25
C GLY A 103 0.58 -17.85 -0.94
N GLU A 104 -0.60 -18.45 -0.85
CA GLU A 104 -1.14 -19.31 -1.93
C GLU A 104 -1.74 -18.48 -3.06
N LEU A 105 -1.56 -18.97 -4.28
CA LEU A 105 -2.23 -18.37 -5.44
C LEU A 105 -3.60 -19.00 -5.65
N GLN A 106 -4.62 -18.18 -5.65
CA GLN A 106 -5.97 -18.57 -6.02
C GLN A 106 -6.21 -18.30 -7.51
N LYS A 107 -6.67 -19.31 -8.23
CA LYS A 107 -7.06 -19.14 -9.63
C LYS A 107 -8.37 -18.37 -9.72
N ASN A 108 -8.39 -17.35 -10.56
CA ASN A 108 -9.63 -16.65 -10.89
C ASN A 108 -10.66 -17.64 -11.47
N PRO A 109 -11.89 -17.73 -10.94
CA PRO A 109 -12.90 -18.65 -11.42
C PRO A 109 -13.51 -18.28 -12.78
N SER A 110 -13.12 -17.15 -13.37
CA SER A 110 -13.61 -16.72 -14.69
C SER A 110 -13.04 -17.60 -15.81
N ASP A 111 -13.89 -18.20 -16.62
CA ASP A 111 -13.47 -18.98 -17.80
C ASP A 111 -13.03 -18.11 -18.98
N ARG A 112 -13.28 -16.82 -18.93
CA ARG A 112 -12.97 -15.87 -19.99
C ARG A 112 -11.66 -15.15 -19.70
N VAL A 113 -10.58 -15.81 -20.02
CA VAL A 113 -9.26 -15.17 -19.97
C VAL A 113 -9.04 -14.41 -21.27
N VAL A 114 -9.14 -13.09 -21.21
CA VAL A 114 -8.65 -12.25 -22.29
C VAL A 114 -7.12 -12.33 -22.28
N LYS A 115 -6.52 -12.83 -23.37
CA LYS A 115 -5.07 -12.78 -23.55
C LYS A 115 -4.64 -11.32 -23.59
N GLN A 116 -4.13 -10.83 -22.47
CA GLN A 116 -3.43 -9.54 -22.44
C GLN A 116 -1.98 -9.76 -22.79
N THR A 117 -1.44 -8.87 -23.59
CA THR A 117 0.02 -8.76 -23.72
C THR A 117 0.53 -8.25 -22.39
N PRO A 118 1.44 -8.97 -21.71
CA PRO A 118 2.01 -8.53 -20.45
C PRO A 118 2.54 -7.10 -20.60
N GLN A 119 1.98 -6.15 -19.87
CA GLN A 119 2.54 -4.81 -19.85
C GLN A 119 3.75 -4.84 -18.92
N ARG A 120 4.93 -4.66 -19.48
CA ARG A 120 6.14 -4.45 -18.68
C ARG A 120 6.01 -3.13 -17.97
N SER A 121 5.80 -3.16 -16.66
CA SER A 121 6.01 -1.98 -15.84
C SER A 121 7.50 -1.61 -15.91
N ASN A 122 7.80 -0.36 -16.20
CA ASN A 122 9.14 0.17 -16.02
C ASN A 122 9.23 0.81 -14.63
N SER A 123 10.44 1.07 -14.16
CA SER A 123 10.67 1.67 -12.83
C SER A 123 9.96 3.02 -12.63
N ALA A 124 9.66 3.75 -13.72
CA ALA A 124 8.92 5.01 -13.66
C ALA A 124 7.42 4.82 -13.36
N GLN A 125 6.87 3.63 -13.59
CA GLN A 125 5.45 3.32 -13.39
C GLN A 125 5.15 2.70 -12.01
N VAL A 126 6.17 2.31 -11.25
CA VAL A 126 5.99 1.74 -9.91
C VAL A 126 5.21 2.70 -9.02
N GLY A 127 4.14 2.22 -8.41
CA GLY A 127 3.21 3.01 -7.60
C GLY A 127 2.20 3.86 -8.37
N MET A 128 2.27 3.89 -9.72
CA MET A 128 1.30 4.61 -10.54
C MET A 128 0.06 3.76 -10.82
N PRO A 129 -1.13 4.37 -10.94
CA PRO A 129 -2.34 3.67 -11.35
C PRO A 129 -2.16 3.01 -12.72
N ILE A 130 -2.71 1.81 -12.90
CA ILE A 130 -2.73 1.17 -14.20
C ILE A 130 -3.59 1.98 -15.19
N SER A 131 -3.29 1.86 -16.50
CA SER A 131 -4.04 2.56 -17.52
C SER A 131 -5.53 2.18 -17.51
N ALA A 132 -6.41 3.11 -17.89
CA ALA A 132 -7.84 2.84 -18.00
C ALA A 132 -8.16 1.66 -18.94
N ALA A 133 -7.39 1.49 -20.02
CA ALA A 133 -7.55 0.36 -20.94
C ALA A 133 -7.17 -0.96 -20.29
N THR A 134 -6.04 -1.02 -19.57
CA THR A 134 -5.62 -2.20 -18.79
C THR A 134 -6.66 -2.54 -17.71
N LYS A 135 -7.10 -1.54 -16.95
CA LYS A 135 -8.14 -1.71 -15.92
C LYS A 135 -9.43 -2.29 -16.48
N LYS A 136 -9.91 -1.74 -17.60
CA LYS A 136 -11.12 -2.23 -18.27
C LYS A 136 -10.99 -3.70 -18.68
N SER A 137 -9.85 -4.07 -19.24
CA SER A 137 -9.57 -5.45 -19.66
C SER A 137 -9.47 -6.41 -18.46
N MET A 138 -8.78 -6.01 -17.38
CA MET A 138 -8.69 -6.79 -16.14
C MET A 138 -10.07 -7.00 -15.51
N LEU A 139 -10.89 -5.96 -15.39
CA LEU A 139 -12.23 -6.05 -14.82
C LEU A 139 -13.15 -6.98 -15.63
N ALA A 140 -12.99 -7.06 -16.94
CA ALA A 140 -13.73 -8.02 -17.77
C ALA A 140 -13.39 -9.49 -17.40
N ASN A 141 -12.14 -9.76 -17.00
CA ASN A 141 -11.70 -11.06 -16.52
C ASN A 141 -12.11 -11.34 -15.08
N MET A 142 -12.49 -10.31 -14.32
CA MET A 142 -12.80 -10.40 -12.88
C MET A 142 -14.32 -10.43 -12.60
N SER A 143 -15.15 -10.57 -13.61
CA SER A 143 -16.62 -10.52 -13.48
C SER A 143 -17.21 -11.54 -12.51
N ALA A 144 -16.49 -12.62 -12.23
CA ALA A 144 -16.87 -13.62 -11.23
C ALA A 144 -16.50 -13.24 -9.78
N LEU A 145 -15.71 -12.18 -9.57
CA LEU A 145 -15.25 -11.72 -8.26
C LEU A 145 -16.18 -10.62 -7.74
N LYS A 146 -16.96 -10.95 -6.71
CA LYS A 146 -18.05 -10.08 -6.22
C LYS A 146 -17.60 -8.73 -5.66
N ASN A 147 -16.37 -8.62 -5.16
CA ASN A 147 -15.87 -7.41 -4.49
C ASN A 147 -15.00 -6.51 -5.40
N MET A 148 -15.03 -6.77 -6.71
CA MET A 148 -14.27 -6.00 -7.69
C MET A 148 -15.20 -5.17 -8.57
N SER A 149 -14.84 -3.92 -8.79
CA SER A 149 -15.64 -2.97 -9.58
C SER A 149 -14.75 -1.96 -10.31
N ALA A 150 -15.36 -1.10 -11.10
CA ALA A 150 -14.66 0.02 -11.74
C ALA A 150 -13.99 0.98 -10.73
N LYS A 151 -14.43 0.95 -9.46
CA LYS A 151 -13.88 1.77 -8.37
C LYS A 151 -12.66 1.13 -7.69
N THR A 152 -12.46 -0.18 -7.82
CA THR A 152 -11.30 -0.89 -7.28
C THR A 152 -10.00 -0.26 -7.79
N PRO A 153 -9.10 0.21 -6.93
CA PRO A 153 -7.82 0.77 -7.35
C PRO A 153 -6.85 -0.34 -7.75
N PHE A 154 -6.05 -0.09 -8.78
CA PHE A 154 -4.97 -0.96 -9.23
C PHE A 154 -3.72 -0.16 -9.55
N PHE A 155 -2.55 -0.64 -9.12
CA PHE A 155 -1.27 0.02 -9.28
C PHE A 155 -0.21 -0.94 -9.81
N TYR A 156 0.72 -0.41 -10.62
CA TYR A 156 1.89 -1.15 -11.05
C TYR A 156 2.84 -1.38 -9.88
N THR A 157 3.27 -2.62 -9.67
CA THR A 157 4.28 -2.96 -8.67
C THR A 157 5.69 -2.94 -9.28
N ALA A 158 6.72 -3.11 -8.45
CA ALA A 158 8.09 -3.30 -8.90
C ALA A 158 8.29 -4.63 -9.65
N VAL A 159 7.42 -5.61 -9.44
CA VAL A 159 7.45 -6.90 -10.14
C VAL A 159 6.63 -6.81 -11.42
N SER A 160 7.32 -6.85 -12.57
CA SER A 160 6.67 -6.76 -13.88
C SER A 160 5.65 -7.90 -14.08
N GLY A 161 4.41 -7.54 -14.44
CA GLY A 161 3.31 -8.48 -14.61
C GLY A 161 2.55 -8.81 -13.32
N VAL A 162 2.94 -8.23 -12.18
CA VAL A 162 2.20 -8.29 -10.93
C VAL A 162 1.58 -6.92 -10.64
N ILE A 163 0.28 -6.90 -10.41
CA ILE A 163 -0.51 -5.71 -10.12
C ILE A 163 -0.96 -5.77 -8.66
N TRP A 164 -0.83 -4.66 -7.96
CA TRP A 164 -1.40 -4.47 -6.64
C TRP A 164 -2.80 -3.86 -6.76
N GLY A 165 -3.73 -4.30 -5.92
CA GLY A 165 -5.06 -3.72 -5.78
C GLY A 165 -5.52 -3.71 -4.33
N ALA A 166 -6.60 -2.97 -4.05
CA ALA A 166 -7.29 -3.03 -2.78
C ALA A 166 -8.80 -3.08 -2.97
N THR A 167 -9.49 -3.81 -2.10
CA THR A 167 -10.95 -3.75 -2.04
C THR A 167 -11.40 -2.37 -1.53
N LEU A 168 -12.67 -2.05 -1.69
CA LEU A 168 -13.21 -0.78 -1.15
C LEU A 168 -13.23 -0.76 0.39
N GLU A 169 -13.12 -1.92 1.02
CA GLU A 169 -12.95 -2.09 2.46
C GLU A 169 -11.50 -1.89 2.93
N GLY A 170 -10.55 -1.70 2.00
CA GLY A 170 -9.14 -1.45 2.29
C GLY A 170 -8.27 -2.71 2.33
N ALA A 171 -8.80 -3.91 2.03
CA ALA A 171 -7.99 -5.12 2.01
C ALA A 171 -7.11 -5.19 0.75
N PRO A 172 -5.76 -5.20 0.88
CA PRO A 172 -4.86 -5.29 -0.25
C PRO A 172 -4.83 -6.70 -0.82
N PHE A 173 -4.48 -6.81 -2.10
CA PHE A 173 -4.24 -8.07 -2.80
C PHE A 173 -3.27 -7.86 -3.96
N LEU A 174 -2.64 -8.94 -4.38
CA LEU A 174 -1.82 -8.96 -5.58
C LEU A 174 -2.45 -9.87 -6.63
N MET A 175 -2.20 -9.58 -7.89
CA MET A 175 -2.70 -10.40 -8.99
C MET A 175 -1.77 -10.35 -10.20
N SER A 176 -1.84 -11.41 -11.02
CA SER A 176 -1.22 -11.38 -12.33
C SER A 176 -1.91 -10.35 -13.23
N ASP A 177 -1.16 -9.69 -14.10
CA ASP A 177 -1.66 -8.64 -15.01
C ASP A 177 -2.78 -9.11 -15.96
N ASN A 178 -2.88 -10.42 -16.19
CA ASN A 178 -3.98 -11.06 -16.93
C ASN A 178 -5.17 -11.46 -16.04
N ALA A 179 -5.13 -11.11 -14.74
CA ALA A 179 -6.16 -11.44 -13.75
C ALA A 179 -6.45 -12.95 -13.57
N GLN A 180 -5.50 -13.82 -13.90
CA GLN A 180 -5.70 -15.28 -13.75
C GLN A 180 -5.44 -15.78 -12.35
N TYR A 181 -4.50 -15.18 -11.64
CA TYR A 181 -4.07 -15.58 -10.30
C TYR A 181 -4.10 -14.42 -9.35
N ILE A 182 -4.57 -14.65 -8.15
CA ILE A 182 -4.75 -13.66 -7.10
C ILE A 182 -4.18 -14.23 -5.80
N THR A 183 -3.56 -13.39 -4.99
CA THR A 183 -3.16 -13.71 -3.62
C THR A 183 -3.43 -12.52 -2.70
N ASP A 184 -3.66 -12.79 -1.43
CA ASP A 184 -3.79 -11.80 -0.36
C ASP A 184 -2.43 -11.37 0.23
N GLY A 185 -1.33 -11.86 -0.36
CA GLY A 185 0.03 -11.49 0.04
C GLY A 185 0.39 -10.04 -0.33
N GLU A 186 1.46 -9.58 0.27
CA GLU A 186 2.11 -8.30 -0.03
C GLU A 186 3.53 -8.54 -0.54
N ILE A 187 4.11 -7.55 -1.22
CA ILE A 187 5.49 -7.65 -1.72
C ILE A 187 6.44 -7.20 -0.61
N SER A 188 7.27 -8.14 -0.16
CA SER A 188 8.41 -7.87 0.73
C SER A 188 9.69 -7.78 -0.08
N VAL A 189 10.67 -7.06 0.45
CA VAL A 189 11.98 -6.87 -0.19
C VAL A 189 13.05 -7.59 0.62
N ILE A 190 13.94 -8.29 -0.10
CA ILE A 190 15.22 -8.75 0.43
C ILE A 190 16.29 -7.80 -0.11
N ASP A 191 16.99 -7.15 0.80
CA ASP A 191 18.12 -6.27 0.49
C ASP A 191 19.32 -6.65 1.37
N GLU A 192 20.51 -6.69 0.77
CA GLU A 192 21.73 -7.13 1.44
C GLU A 192 21.58 -8.45 2.23
N GLY A 193 20.76 -9.37 1.72
CA GLY A 193 20.51 -10.67 2.34
C GLY A 193 19.60 -10.65 3.56
N GLN A 194 18.82 -9.60 3.76
CA GLN A 194 17.86 -9.49 4.86
C GLN A 194 16.47 -9.06 4.35
N PHE A 195 15.43 -9.54 5.01
CA PHE A 195 14.09 -9.00 4.81
C PHE A 195 14.00 -7.60 5.40
N THR A 196 13.73 -6.60 4.56
CA THR A 196 13.58 -5.19 4.97
C THR A 196 12.13 -4.77 5.18
N GLY A 197 11.17 -5.69 4.99
CA GLY A 197 9.74 -5.43 5.10
C GLY A 197 9.09 -5.20 3.73
N LEU A 198 8.00 -4.44 3.72
CA LEU A 198 7.28 -4.11 2.47
C LEU A 198 8.14 -3.25 1.54
N ASP A 199 7.83 -3.28 0.24
CA ASP A 199 8.45 -2.40 -0.74
C ASP A 199 8.10 -0.93 -0.45
N ALA A 200 8.94 -0.27 0.34
CA ALA A 200 8.71 1.09 0.82
C ALA A 200 8.65 2.12 -0.33
N ASP A 201 9.40 1.91 -1.43
CA ASP A 201 9.36 2.82 -2.58
C ASP A 201 8.03 2.68 -3.34
N PHE A 202 7.54 1.45 -3.53
CA PHE A 202 6.21 1.21 -4.09
C PHE A 202 5.13 1.83 -3.20
N GLU A 203 5.13 1.57 -1.90
CA GLU A 203 4.13 2.09 -0.96
C GLU A 203 4.10 3.62 -0.99
N ARG A 204 5.25 4.26 -0.91
CA ARG A 204 5.37 5.71 -0.93
C ARG A 204 4.80 6.32 -2.22
N ARG A 205 5.21 5.82 -3.39
CA ARG A 205 4.76 6.31 -4.70
C ARG A 205 3.27 6.05 -4.92
N LYS A 206 2.78 4.88 -4.51
CA LYS A 206 1.35 4.54 -4.57
C LYS A 206 0.53 5.54 -3.74
N ASN A 207 0.94 5.80 -2.50
CA ASN A 207 0.23 6.72 -1.64
C ASN A 207 0.25 8.16 -2.20
N GLN A 208 1.39 8.64 -2.71
CA GLN A 208 1.47 9.93 -3.41
C GLN A 208 0.49 9.99 -4.60
N SER A 209 0.45 8.96 -5.45
CA SER A 209 -0.45 8.94 -6.59
C SER A 209 -1.93 8.92 -6.17
N VAL A 210 -2.25 8.36 -5.00
CA VAL A 210 -3.60 8.45 -4.43
C VAL A 210 -3.89 9.89 -3.99
N PHE A 211 -2.97 10.57 -3.31
CA PHE A 211 -3.17 11.96 -2.86
C PHE A 211 -3.44 12.90 -4.04
N GLU A 212 -2.76 12.70 -5.18
CA GLU A 212 -3.00 13.47 -6.41
C GLU A 212 -4.43 13.31 -6.96
N THR A 213 -5.13 12.23 -6.62
CA THR A 213 -6.52 11.97 -7.05
C THR A 213 -7.57 12.46 -6.05
N LEU A 214 -7.16 12.83 -4.83
CA LEU A 214 -8.09 13.35 -3.82
C LEU A 214 -8.61 14.73 -4.25
N ASP A 215 -9.87 14.95 -3.98
CA ASP A 215 -10.49 16.26 -4.18
C ASP A 215 -10.30 17.10 -2.91
N GLU A 216 -9.46 18.12 -2.97
CA GLU A 216 -9.17 19.01 -1.84
C GLU A 216 -10.44 19.60 -1.24
N THR A 217 -11.49 19.81 -2.05
CA THR A 217 -12.78 20.33 -1.57
C THR A 217 -13.54 19.31 -0.71
N GLN A 218 -13.15 18.05 -0.76
CA GLN A 218 -13.72 16.94 0.02
C GLN A 218 -12.91 16.63 1.28
N LEU A 219 -11.75 17.22 1.44
CA LEU A 219 -10.94 17.12 2.66
C LEU A 219 -11.40 18.18 3.68
N ILE A 220 -11.13 17.94 4.96
CA ILE A 220 -11.24 18.97 5.98
C ILE A 220 -9.83 19.31 6.41
N THR A 221 -9.39 20.54 6.07
CA THR A 221 -8.01 20.99 6.27
C THR A 221 -7.89 21.86 7.51
N TYR A 222 -6.92 21.53 8.35
CA TYR A 222 -6.46 22.33 9.49
C TYR A 222 -5.10 22.92 9.14
N PRO A 223 -5.04 24.15 8.65
CA PRO A 223 -3.78 24.73 8.17
C PRO A 223 -2.83 25.03 9.31
N ALA A 224 -1.54 24.98 9.03
CA ALA A 224 -0.51 25.50 9.92
C ALA A 224 -0.80 26.96 10.30
N THR A 225 -0.56 27.32 11.56
CA THR A 225 -0.73 28.71 12.06
C THR A 225 0.59 29.49 12.02
N THR A 226 1.67 28.84 11.62
CA THR A 226 3.01 29.41 11.39
C THR A 226 3.45 29.03 9.97
N THR A 227 4.71 29.30 9.62
CA THR A 227 5.27 28.82 8.33
C THR A 227 5.07 27.31 8.22
N GLU A 228 4.43 26.86 7.12
CA GLU A 228 4.20 25.44 6.85
C GLU A 228 5.53 24.72 6.66
N ARG A 229 5.73 23.66 7.42
CA ARG A 229 6.92 22.81 7.42
C ARG A 229 6.61 21.38 6.99
N ALA A 230 5.38 20.91 7.25
CA ALA A 230 4.92 19.60 6.87
C ALA A 230 3.41 19.60 6.58
N VAL A 231 3.02 18.70 5.69
CA VAL A 231 1.61 18.38 5.43
C VAL A 231 1.39 16.90 5.72
N ILE A 232 0.33 16.58 6.44
CA ILE A 232 -0.09 15.20 6.66
C ILE A 232 -1.52 14.97 6.20
N TYR A 233 -1.73 13.78 5.64
CA TYR A 233 -3.05 13.24 5.34
C TYR A 233 -3.44 12.23 6.43
N VAL A 234 -4.63 12.38 6.99
CA VAL A 234 -5.11 11.54 8.10
C VAL A 234 -6.44 10.91 7.72
N ALA A 235 -6.44 9.61 7.47
CA ALA A 235 -7.69 8.86 7.38
C ALA A 235 -8.29 8.74 8.80
N THR A 236 -9.49 9.29 8.99
CA THR A 236 -10.09 9.48 10.31
C THR A 236 -11.53 8.96 10.38
N ASP A 237 -11.92 8.50 11.56
CA ASP A 237 -13.29 8.08 11.90
C ASP A 237 -13.72 8.71 13.24
N VAL A 238 -14.91 9.30 13.28
CA VAL A 238 -15.44 10.02 14.46
C VAL A 238 -15.69 9.11 15.67
N ASN A 239 -15.85 7.81 15.46
CA ASN A 239 -16.05 6.83 16.53
C ASN A 239 -14.74 6.15 16.97
N CYS A 240 -13.63 6.41 16.28
CA CYS A 240 -12.33 5.87 16.65
C CYS A 240 -11.73 6.63 17.84
N PRO A 241 -11.47 5.97 18.99
CA PRO A 241 -10.89 6.65 20.17
C PRO A 241 -9.52 7.27 19.87
N TYR A 242 -8.68 6.58 19.10
CA TYR A 242 -7.35 7.09 18.74
C TYR A 242 -7.42 8.28 17.77
N CYS A 243 -8.43 8.33 16.88
CA CYS A 243 -8.67 9.50 16.04
C CYS A 243 -9.01 10.73 16.89
N ARG A 244 -9.83 10.56 17.93
CA ARG A 244 -10.15 11.65 18.88
C ARG A 244 -8.91 12.13 19.65
N LEU A 245 -8.03 11.20 20.08
CA LEU A 245 -6.76 11.55 20.72
C LEU A 245 -5.82 12.32 19.79
N LEU A 246 -5.71 11.89 18.53
CA LEU A 246 -4.93 12.63 17.54
C LEU A 246 -5.55 14.01 17.26
N HIS A 247 -6.86 14.08 17.15
CA HIS A 247 -7.58 15.32 16.89
C HIS A 247 -7.29 16.40 17.96
N GLN A 248 -7.18 16.02 19.22
CA GLN A 248 -6.79 16.93 20.32
C GLN A 248 -5.39 17.53 20.13
N LYS A 249 -4.53 16.91 19.35
CA LYS A 249 -3.17 17.39 19.07
C LYS A 249 -3.08 18.32 17.86
N ILE A 250 -4.14 18.44 17.03
CA ILE A 250 -4.10 19.20 15.78
C ILE A 250 -3.69 20.66 16.02
N ALA A 251 -4.27 21.34 17.03
CA ALA A 251 -3.92 22.72 17.32
C ALA A 251 -2.43 22.89 17.65
N MET A 252 -1.85 21.98 18.43
CA MET A 252 -0.41 21.97 18.73
C MET A 252 0.42 21.71 17.47
N LEU A 253 0.03 20.76 16.63
CA LEU A 253 0.70 20.47 15.35
C LEU A 253 0.68 21.70 14.42
N ASN A 254 -0.46 22.40 14.33
CA ASN A 254 -0.58 23.62 13.52
C ASN A 254 0.38 24.73 14.02
N THR A 255 0.60 24.89 15.34
CA THR A 255 1.57 25.86 15.87
C THR A 255 3.02 25.48 15.57
N LYS A 256 3.30 24.20 15.32
CA LYS A 256 4.62 23.70 14.88
C LYS A 256 4.82 23.75 13.35
N GLY A 257 3.85 24.28 12.60
CA GLY A 257 3.95 24.39 11.14
C GLY A 257 3.45 23.15 10.39
N VAL A 258 2.63 22.29 11.02
CA VAL A 258 2.04 21.13 10.35
C VAL A 258 0.63 21.45 9.89
N THR A 259 0.35 21.30 8.60
CA THR A 259 -1.01 21.29 8.05
C THR A 259 -1.56 19.87 8.10
N VAL A 260 -2.78 19.69 8.65
CA VAL A 260 -3.45 18.40 8.76
C VAL A 260 -4.65 18.37 7.82
N LYS A 261 -4.63 17.47 6.84
CA LYS A 261 -5.73 17.22 5.89
C LYS A 261 -6.43 15.93 6.28
N THR A 262 -7.69 16.00 6.71
CA THR A 262 -8.44 14.82 7.13
C THR A 262 -9.24 14.23 5.98
N ILE A 263 -9.11 12.92 5.79
CA ILE A 263 -9.90 12.10 4.87
C ILE A 263 -10.97 11.40 5.70
N GLY A 264 -12.25 11.62 5.38
CA GLY A 264 -13.35 10.90 6.02
C GLY A 264 -13.28 9.41 5.65
N TYR A 265 -12.94 8.57 6.62
CA TYR A 265 -12.73 7.14 6.40
C TYR A 265 -13.45 6.30 7.47
N PRO A 266 -14.79 6.13 7.35
CA PRO A 266 -15.57 5.39 8.33
C PRO A 266 -15.22 3.90 8.29
N ILE A 267 -14.80 3.34 9.43
CA ILE A 267 -14.53 1.91 9.63
C ILE A 267 -15.53 1.25 10.59
N TYR A 268 -16.21 2.03 11.43
CA TYR A 268 -17.25 1.54 12.33
C TYR A 268 -18.62 1.70 11.66
N GLU A 269 -19.54 0.76 11.93
CA GLU A 269 -20.87 0.72 11.31
C GLU A 269 -21.63 2.07 11.36
N PRO A 270 -21.74 2.79 12.50
CA PRO A 270 -22.51 4.03 12.54
C PRO A 270 -21.78 5.25 11.95
N SER A 271 -20.47 5.12 11.68
CA SER A 271 -19.63 6.28 11.35
C SER A 271 -19.97 6.92 10.02
N ALA A 272 -20.31 6.13 9.00
CA ALA A 272 -20.60 6.66 7.67
C ALA A 272 -21.75 7.70 7.70
N GLU A 273 -22.86 7.37 8.37
CA GLU A 273 -24.01 8.27 8.49
C GLU A 273 -23.70 9.50 9.35
N GLN A 274 -22.99 9.31 10.46
CA GLN A 274 -22.62 10.40 11.36
C GLN A 274 -21.64 11.38 10.69
N MET A 275 -20.64 10.86 9.98
CA MET A 275 -19.67 11.68 9.26
C MET A 275 -20.29 12.39 8.07
N ARG A 276 -21.31 11.82 7.43
CA ARG A 276 -22.05 12.49 6.37
C ARG A 276 -22.58 13.85 6.82
N GLY A 277 -23.10 13.96 8.05
CA GLY A 277 -23.55 15.25 8.61
C GLY A 277 -22.45 16.30 8.69
N ILE A 278 -21.20 15.90 8.93
CA ILE A 278 -20.04 16.80 8.98
C ILE A 278 -19.66 17.25 7.56
N TRP A 279 -19.52 16.33 6.63
CA TRP A 279 -19.12 16.62 5.25
C TRP A 279 -20.21 17.36 4.45
N CYS A 280 -21.47 17.27 4.90
CA CYS A 280 -22.60 18.02 4.35
C CYS A 280 -22.60 19.52 4.65
N GLN A 281 -21.73 20.01 5.52
CA GLN A 281 -21.71 21.44 5.83
C GLN A 281 -21.31 22.27 4.61
N ALA A 282 -21.83 23.51 4.54
CA ALA A 282 -21.80 24.34 3.34
C ALA A 282 -20.37 24.76 2.92
N ASP A 283 -19.50 24.98 3.89
CA ASP A 283 -18.13 25.45 3.68
C ASP A 283 -17.14 24.73 4.59
N GLU A 284 -15.85 24.91 4.31
CA GLU A 284 -14.78 24.25 5.03
C GLU A 284 -14.71 24.63 6.52
N SER A 285 -14.97 25.90 6.85
CA SER A 285 -14.99 26.37 8.24
C SER A 285 -16.10 25.66 9.03
N SER A 286 -17.28 25.56 8.43
CA SER A 286 -18.42 24.84 9.03
C SER A 286 -18.15 23.35 9.17
N ARG A 287 -17.47 22.72 8.20
CA ARG A 287 -17.04 21.32 8.29
C ARG A 287 -16.03 21.13 9.41
N ARG A 288 -15.01 22.00 9.54
CA ARG A 288 -14.06 21.96 10.67
C ARG A 288 -14.77 22.03 12.01
N LYS A 289 -15.65 23.02 12.20
CA LYS A 289 -16.42 23.16 13.45
C LYS A 289 -17.27 21.93 13.77
N ALA A 290 -17.88 21.32 12.75
CA ALA A 290 -18.69 20.11 12.93
C ALA A 290 -17.81 18.90 13.30
N LEU A 291 -16.63 18.76 12.66
CA LEU A 291 -15.66 17.71 12.99
C LEU A 291 -15.07 17.91 14.38
N ASP A 292 -14.66 19.13 14.74
CA ASP A 292 -14.18 19.46 16.10
C ASP A 292 -15.21 19.10 17.16
N LYS A 293 -16.47 19.49 16.94
CA LYS A 293 -17.57 19.17 17.87
C LYS A 293 -17.72 17.65 18.03
N ALA A 294 -17.73 16.90 16.93
CA ALA A 294 -17.85 15.45 16.97
C ALA A 294 -16.65 14.78 17.69
N MET A 295 -15.44 15.19 17.36
CA MET A 295 -14.21 14.60 17.90
C MET A 295 -13.97 14.95 19.38
N LEU A 296 -14.22 16.21 19.77
CA LEU A 296 -13.92 16.68 21.12
C LEU A 296 -15.06 16.44 22.12
N THR A 297 -16.31 16.42 21.67
CA THR A 297 -17.48 16.33 22.56
C THR A 297 -18.35 15.09 22.31
N GLY A 298 -18.15 14.38 21.20
CA GLY A 298 -19.00 13.26 20.78
C GLY A 298 -20.36 13.69 20.21
N VAL A 299 -20.62 14.99 20.04
CA VAL A 299 -21.90 15.50 19.54
C VAL A 299 -21.88 15.57 18.01
N MET A 300 -22.65 14.72 17.37
CA MET A 300 -22.76 14.64 15.91
C MET A 300 -23.66 15.73 15.34
N THR A 301 -23.33 16.18 14.12
CA THR A 301 -24.15 17.09 13.35
C THR A 301 -25.04 16.30 12.39
N PRO A 302 -26.37 16.50 12.38
CA PRO A 302 -27.27 15.78 11.46
C PRO A 302 -26.96 16.09 10.00
N ALA A 303 -27.08 15.09 9.14
CA ALA A 303 -26.92 15.27 7.70
C ALA A 303 -28.11 16.07 7.13
N THR A 304 -27.81 17.12 6.40
CA THR A 304 -28.81 18.01 5.75
C THR A 304 -28.76 17.92 4.23
N CYS A 305 -27.81 17.20 3.67
CA CYS A 305 -27.65 17.05 2.22
C CYS A 305 -27.88 15.59 1.78
N ARG A 306 -28.07 15.42 0.46
CA ARG A 306 -28.17 14.11 -0.18
C ARG A 306 -26.85 13.61 -0.76
N ARG A 307 -25.80 14.44 -0.71
CA ARG A 307 -24.47 14.06 -1.21
C ARG A 307 -23.85 13.02 -0.29
N ASP A 308 -23.15 12.08 -0.87
CA ASP A 308 -22.39 11.07 -0.13
C ASP A 308 -20.90 11.28 -0.37
N ASP A 309 -20.42 12.42 0.13
CA ASP A 309 -19.00 12.80 0.02
C ASP A 309 -18.10 11.83 0.81
N ILE A 310 -18.62 11.14 1.83
CA ILE A 310 -17.88 10.18 2.64
C ILE A 310 -17.59 8.90 1.84
N THR A 311 -18.59 8.34 1.15
CA THR A 311 -18.36 7.19 0.27
C THR A 311 -17.41 7.57 -0.86
N ALA A 312 -17.56 8.75 -1.46
CA ALA A 312 -16.66 9.22 -2.52
C ALA A 312 -15.20 9.36 -2.03
N ASN A 313 -14.98 9.91 -0.82
CA ASN A 313 -13.65 10.00 -0.21
C ASN A 313 -13.04 8.61 0.04
N ARG A 314 -13.82 7.70 0.63
CA ARG A 314 -13.36 6.34 0.89
C ARG A 314 -12.99 5.61 -0.39
N GLU A 315 -13.78 5.76 -1.46
CA GLU A 315 -13.49 5.16 -2.76
C GLU A 315 -12.19 5.69 -3.38
N LYS A 316 -11.97 7.02 -3.33
CA LYS A 316 -10.73 7.63 -3.82
C LYS A 316 -9.53 7.21 -2.98
N ALA A 317 -9.70 7.16 -1.66
CA ALA A 317 -8.65 6.77 -0.72
C ALA A 317 -8.44 5.24 -0.62
N ALA A 318 -9.22 4.41 -1.31
CA ALA A 318 -9.10 2.94 -1.23
C ALA A 318 -7.69 2.42 -1.60
N GLY A 319 -6.97 3.14 -2.48
CA GLY A 319 -5.59 2.84 -2.82
C GLY A 319 -4.59 3.00 -1.66
N LEU A 320 -4.96 3.68 -0.57
CA LEU A 320 -4.14 3.74 0.66
C LEU A 320 -4.21 2.45 1.48
N ALA A 321 -5.16 1.54 1.18
CA ALA A 321 -5.40 0.28 1.90
C ALA A 321 -5.52 0.48 3.42
N VAL A 322 -6.29 1.47 3.85
CA VAL A 322 -6.46 1.77 5.28
C VAL A 322 -7.28 0.68 5.95
N ILE A 323 -6.65 -0.08 6.83
CA ILE A 323 -7.27 -1.17 7.62
C ILE A 323 -7.59 -0.75 9.06
N ALA A 324 -7.00 0.36 9.52
CA ALA A 324 -7.23 0.92 10.85
C ALA A 324 -7.11 2.45 10.82
N THR A 325 -7.80 3.13 11.73
CA THR A 325 -7.71 4.58 11.89
C THR A 325 -7.20 4.98 13.28
N PRO A 326 -6.49 6.11 13.44
CA PRO A 326 -6.07 6.99 12.37
C PRO A 326 -4.93 6.37 11.55
N ALA A 327 -4.99 6.47 10.22
CA ALA A 327 -3.83 6.23 9.37
C ALA A 327 -3.23 7.59 8.98
N ILE A 328 -1.95 7.79 9.31
CA ILE A 328 -1.27 9.07 9.19
C ILE A 328 -0.18 8.97 8.14
N TYR A 329 -0.31 9.76 7.08
CA TYR A 329 0.64 9.80 5.98
C TYR A 329 1.26 11.19 5.89
N ARG A 330 2.56 11.25 5.65
CA ARG A 330 3.20 12.49 5.21
C ARG A 330 2.91 12.70 3.71
N ASP A 331 2.96 13.92 3.24
CA ASP A 331 2.64 14.28 1.85
C ASP A 331 3.56 13.62 0.80
N ASP A 332 4.74 13.16 1.21
CA ASP A 332 5.63 12.34 0.38
C ASP A 332 5.20 10.86 0.28
N GLY A 333 4.04 10.48 0.83
CA GLY A 333 3.47 9.15 0.76
C GLY A 333 3.89 8.19 1.87
N VAL A 334 4.76 8.59 2.79
CA VAL A 334 5.22 7.71 3.88
C VAL A 334 4.14 7.57 4.94
N LEU A 335 3.75 6.32 5.25
CA LEU A 335 2.84 5.98 6.33
C LEU A 335 3.60 5.95 7.68
N TYR A 336 3.08 6.65 8.68
CA TYR A 336 3.57 6.55 10.04
C TYR A 336 3.00 5.30 10.73
N GLN A 337 3.88 4.41 11.17
CA GLN A 337 3.48 3.10 11.72
C GLN A 337 3.66 2.97 13.25
N ALA A 338 4.19 4.03 13.90
CA ALA A 338 4.40 4.03 15.34
C ALA A 338 3.32 4.83 16.08
N SER A 339 3.47 5.01 17.39
CA SER A 339 2.53 5.78 18.20
C SER A 339 2.69 7.28 17.97
N PHE A 340 1.64 7.97 17.53
CA PHE A 340 1.64 9.45 17.43
C PHE A 340 1.72 10.16 18.79
N ALA A 341 1.70 9.40 19.90
CA ALA A 341 1.95 9.94 21.24
C ALA A 341 3.43 9.97 21.60
N SER A 342 4.29 9.28 20.82
CA SER A 342 5.72 9.22 21.06
C SER A 342 6.46 10.44 20.47
N PRO A 343 7.66 10.77 21.00
CA PRO A 343 8.48 11.87 20.48
C PRO A 343 8.85 11.71 19.01
N GLU A 344 9.05 10.49 18.55
CA GLU A 344 9.41 10.13 17.18
C GLU A 344 8.38 10.61 16.14
N PHE A 345 7.16 10.92 16.61
CA PHE A 345 6.14 11.46 15.71
C PHE A 345 6.50 12.89 15.22
N LEU A 346 7.06 13.72 16.09
CA LEU A 346 7.49 15.07 15.70
C LEU A 346 8.77 15.00 14.84
N GLU A 347 9.67 14.06 15.13
CA GLU A 347 10.83 13.77 14.30
C GLU A 347 10.41 13.32 12.89
N PHE A 348 9.46 12.37 12.80
CA PHE A 348 8.86 11.94 11.52
C PHE A 348 8.31 13.12 10.71
N LEU A 349 7.71 14.10 11.37
CA LEU A 349 7.18 15.30 10.74
C LEU A 349 8.26 16.37 10.43
N GLY A 350 9.47 16.25 10.97
CA GLY A 350 10.55 17.24 10.84
C GLY A 350 10.23 18.58 11.54
N VAL A 351 9.47 18.55 12.65
CA VAL A 351 8.96 19.74 13.37
C VAL A 351 9.24 19.69 14.88
N GLU A 352 10.40 19.24 15.27
CA GLU A 352 10.83 19.17 16.67
C GLU A 352 10.70 20.52 17.44
#